data_f159ed26102bb4bfd27872144521b706
#
_entry.id   f159ed26102bb4bfd27872144521b706
#
_cell.length_a   1.000
_cell.length_b   1.000
_cell.length_c   1.000
_cell.angle_alpha   90.00
_cell.angle_beta   90.00
_cell.angle_gamma   90.00
#
_symmetry.space_group_name_H-M   'P 1'
#
loop_
_entity.id
_entity.type
_entity.pdbx_description
1 polymer ?
#
loop_
_entity_poly.entity_id
_entity_poly.type
_entity_poly.pdbx_seq_one_letter_code
_entity_poly.pdbx_strand_id
1 'polypeptide(L)'
;MSQLDELKKYTTVVADTGDIESIKKFAPQDATTNPSLVLKAAQLPQYQPLIADAIGKARRQGGCAETQLINACDQVAVDIGSEVLRHVPGRISTEVDARFAWDRGMCVAKARKLIQLYEKNGIGPERILIKLAATWEGIRAAEELEQSGINCNLTLLFSFAQARACAEAGVFLISPFVGRIYDWYQKHQPQSAYQVDSDPGVVSVRQIYQYYKSHGYDTVVMGASFRRIEQIQALAGCDRLTISPALLDELAASEGALTRQLAPGCVTETRPSPMTQAEFLWQHHQDPMAVEKLAEGIRLFAVDQVKLEQQIQQML
;
A
#
# COMPACT_ATOMS: atom_id res chain seq x y z
N MET A 1 7.72 -9.54 -27.23
CA MET A 1 8.03 -9.18 -25.83
C MET A 1 6.74 -8.67 -25.24
N SER A 2 6.34 -9.17 -24.08
CA SER A 2 5.08 -8.77 -23.44
C SER A 2 5.14 -7.33 -22.94
N GLN A 3 4.00 -6.68 -22.79
CA GLN A 3 3.94 -5.34 -22.20
C GLN A 3 4.36 -5.33 -20.72
N LEU A 4 4.23 -6.45 -20.01
CA LEU A 4 4.78 -6.60 -18.68
C LEU A 4 6.32 -6.53 -18.69
N ASP A 5 6.98 -7.17 -19.66
CA ASP A 5 8.45 -7.11 -19.82
C ASP A 5 8.90 -5.69 -20.19
N GLU A 6 8.13 -5.01 -21.04
CA GLU A 6 8.41 -3.62 -21.40
C GLU A 6 8.26 -2.69 -20.18
N LEU A 7 7.22 -2.87 -19.37
CA LEU A 7 6.99 -2.08 -18.15
C LEU A 7 8.15 -2.23 -17.16
N LYS A 8 8.64 -3.46 -16.97
CA LYS A 8 9.79 -3.75 -16.07
C LYS A 8 11.08 -3.01 -16.44
N LYS A 9 11.21 -2.49 -17.66
CA LYS A 9 12.38 -1.67 -18.07
C LYS A 9 12.38 -0.26 -17.47
N TYR A 10 11.21 0.25 -17.11
CA TYR A 10 11.01 1.64 -16.70
C TYR A 10 10.50 1.80 -15.27
N THR A 11 9.84 0.75 -14.74
CA THR A 11 9.09 0.78 -13.49
C THR A 11 9.36 -0.47 -12.68
N THR A 12 9.57 -0.33 -11.39
CA THR A 12 9.61 -1.48 -10.49
C THR A 12 8.20 -2.05 -10.33
N VAL A 13 7.99 -3.27 -10.82
CA VAL A 13 6.70 -3.96 -10.72
C VAL A 13 6.58 -4.61 -9.35
N VAL A 14 5.46 -4.32 -8.68
CA VAL A 14 5.10 -4.84 -7.36
C VAL A 14 3.81 -5.66 -7.50
N ALA A 15 3.71 -6.81 -6.85
CA ALA A 15 2.49 -7.60 -6.88
C ALA A 15 1.57 -7.22 -5.72
N ASP A 16 0.31 -6.88 -6.02
CA ASP A 16 -0.73 -6.60 -5.02
C ASP A 16 -1.49 -7.88 -4.69
N THR A 17 -0.84 -8.78 -3.93
CA THR A 17 -1.41 -10.09 -3.58
C THR A 17 -0.65 -10.75 -2.43
N GLY A 18 -1.35 -11.61 -1.68
CA GLY A 18 -0.75 -12.59 -0.76
C GLY A 18 -0.71 -14.02 -1.34
N ASP A 19 -1.07 -14.21 -2.62
CA ASP A 19 -1.03 -15.53 -3.27
C ASP A 19 0.35 -15.83 -3.86
N ILE A 20 1.01 -16.86 -3.30
CA ILE A 20 2.37 -17.25 -3.66
C ILE A 20 2.48 -17.74 -5.11
N GLU A 21 1.46 -18.44 -5.63
CA GLU A 21 1.52 -18.94 -7.00
C GLU A 21 1.52 -17.80 -8.02
N SER A 22 0.74 -16.76 -7.76
CA SER A 22 0.79 -15.51 -8.54
C SER A 22 2.16 -14.84 -8.45
N ILE A 23 2.76 -14.79 -7.26
CA ILE A 23 4.08 -14.18 -7.04
C ILE A 23 5.16 -14.95 -7.82
N LYS A 24 5.17 -16.28 -7.74
CA LYS A 24 6.11 -17.13 -8.49
C LYS A 24 5.96 -16.93 -10.00
N LYS A 25 4.72 -16.84 -10.50
CA LYS A 25 4.42 -16.67 -11.91
C LYS A 25 4.99 -15.38 -12.50
N PHE A 26 4.83 -14.26 -11.80
CA PHE A 26 5.19 -12.93 -12.33
C PHE A 26 6.59 -12.46 -11.91
N ALA A 27 7.19 -13.09 -10.90
CA ALA A 27 8.48 -12.73 -10.32
C ALA A 27 8.63 -11.21 -10.09
N PRO A 28 7.75 -10.59 -9.28
CA PRO A 28 7.82 -9.16 -8.99
C PRO A 28 9.02 -8.83 -8.12
N GLN A 29 9.43 -7.55 -8.13
CA GLN A 29 10.50 -7.09 -7.23
C GLN A 29 10.07 -7.06 -5.77
N ASP A 30 8.86 -6.56 -5.51
CA ASP A 30 8.26 -6.39 -4.19
C ASP A 30 6.83 -6.94 -4.19
N ALA A 31 6.22 -7.03 -3.00
CA ALA A 31 4.80 -7.32 -2.86
C ALA A 31 4.11 -6.37 -1.86
N THR A 32 2.81 -6.20 -2.02
CA THR A 32 1.96 -5.48 -1.06
C THR A 32 0.82 -6.36 -0.59
N THR A 33 0.50 -6.26 0.69
CA THR A 33 -0.72 -6.80 1.26
C THR A 33 -1.57 -5.69 1.87
N ASN A 34 -2.78 -6.03 2.22
CA ASN A 34 -3.73 -5.21 2.96
C ASN A 34 -4.70 -6.15 3.69
N PRO A 35 -5.59 -5.66 4.59
CA PRO A 35 -6.51 -6.54 5.32
C PRO A 35 -7.34 -7.47 4.44
N SER A 36 -7.82 -6.97 3.29
CA SER A 36 -8.61 -7.78 2.35
C SER A 36 -7.78 -8.89 1.70
N LEU A 37 -6.51 -8.63 1.38
CA LEU A 37 -5.61 -9.62 0.78
C LEU A 37 -5.14 -10.65 1.80
N VAL A 38 -4.88 -10.24 3.05
CA VAL A 38 -4.57 -11.16 4.16
C VAL A 38 -5.76 -12.07 4.44
N LEU A 39 -6.99 -11.52 4.50
CA LEU A 39 -8.21 -12.31 4.67
C LEU A 39 -8.38 -13.34 3.54
N LYS A 40 -8.17 -12.96 2.29
CA LYS A 40 -8.23 -13.88 1.14
C LYS A 40 -7.15 -14.96 1.21
N ALA A 41 -5.91 -14.58 1.51
CA ALA A 41 -4.80 -15.52 1.67
C ALA A 41 -5.07 -16.51 2.80
N ALA A 42 -5.62 -16.06 3.93
CA ALA A 42 -5.98 -16.91 5.05
C ALA A 42 -7.05 -17.98 4.72
N GLN A 43 -7.78 -17.83 3.62
CA GLN A 43 -8.74 -18.84 3.15
C GLN A 43 -8.09 -19.90 2.26
N LEU A 44 -6.86 -19.70 1.81
CA LEU A 44 -6.17 -20.65 0.92
C LEU A 44 -5.65 -21.85 1.71
N PRO A 45 -5.80 -23.10 1.18
CA PRO A 45 -5.38 -24.32 1.88
C PRO A 45 -3.90 -24.32 2.29
N GLN A 46 -3.02 -23.75 1.47
CA GLN A 46 -1.58 -23.70 1.72
C GLN A 46 -1.21 -22.88 2.98
N TYR A 47 -2.06 -21.95 3.41
CA TYR A 47 -1.82 -21.15 4.60
C TYR A 47 -2.42 -21.73 5.89
N GLN A 48 -3.26 -22.77 5.82
CA GLN A 48 -3.91 -23.34 7.01
C GLN A 48 -2.91 -23.83 8.09
N PRO A 49 -1.79 -24.51 7.74
CA PRO A 49 -0.78 -24.89 8.75
C PRO A 49 -0.13 -23.68 9.42
N LEU A 50 0.12 -22.62 8.66
CA LEU A 50 0.72 -21.38 9.14
C LEU A 50 -0.24 -20.65 10.12
N ILE A 51 -1.54 -20.61 9.81
CA ILE A 51 -2.55 -20.02 10.69
C ILE A 51 -2.65 -20.81 12.01
N ALA A 52 -2.64 -22.16 11.93
CA ALA A 52 -2.67 -22.99 13.12
C ALA A 52 -1.43 -22.78 14.02
N ASP A 53 -0.24 -22.59 13.44
CA ASP A 53 0.98 -22.27 14.18
C ASP A 53 0.90 -20.86 14.81
N ALA A 54 0.41 -19.87 14.08
CA ALA A 54 0.21 -18.50 14.58
C ALA A 54 -0.72 -18.48 15.81
N ILE A 55 -1.82 -19.22 15.76
CA ILE A 55 -2.75 -19.40 16.87
C ILE A 55 -2.04 -20.09 18.05
N GLY A 56 -1.27 -21.16 17.78
CA GLY A 56 -0.47 -21.85 18.78
C GLY A 56 0.54 -20.91 19.47
N LYS A 57 1.21 -20.06 18.71
CA LYS A 57 2.12 -19.01 19.24
C LYS A 57 1.37 -18.04 20.16
N ALA A 58 0.21 -17.54 19.72
CA ALA A 58 -0.60 -16.60 20.50
C ALA A 58 -1.09 -17.19 21.82
N ARG A 59 -1.54 -18.45 21.81
CA ARG A 59 -1.92 -19.19 23.04
C ARG A 59 -0.74 -19.34 24.01
N ARG A 60 0.45 -19.67 23.53
CA ARG A 60 1.67 -19.77 24.37
C ARG A 60 2.09 -18.44 24.98
N GLN A 61 1.85 -17.32 24.30
CA GLN A 61 2.10 -15.99 24.84
C GLN A 61 1.17 -15.66 26.00
N GLY A 62 -0.02 -16.28 26.07
CA GLY A 62 -1.01 -16.06 27.12
C GLY A 62 -1.75 -14.73 26.99
N GLY A 63 -2.34 -14.29 28.10
CA GLY A 63 -3.21 -13.12 28.15
C GLY A 63 -4.69 -13.50 28.06
N CYS A 64 -5.59 -12.51 28.11
CA CYS A 64 -7.03 -12.74 27.92
C CYS A 64 -7.34 -13.13 26.47
N ALA A 65 -8.55 -13.62 26.22
CA ALA A 65 -9.00 -14.07 24.90
C ALA A 65 -8.82 -12.99 23.82
N GLU A 66 -9.12 -11.74 24.14
CA GLU A 66 -8.93 -10.61 23.22
C GLU A 66 -7.45 -10.40 22.88
N THR A 67 -6.57 -10.45 23.87
CA THR A 67 -5.11 -10.35 23.67
C THR A 67 -4.59 -11.48 22.77
N GLN A 68 -5.04 -12.71 22.99
CA GLN A 68 -4.66 -13.86 22.17
C GLN A 68 -5.15 -13.70 20.74
N LEU A 69 -6.37 -13.22 20.52
CA LEU A 69 -6.93 -12.95 19.20
C LEU A 69 -6.11 -11.91 18.44
N ILE A 70 -5.82 -10.76 19.07
CA ILE A 70 -5.00 -9.71 18.48
C ILE A 70 -3.60 -10.24 18.12
N ASN A 71 -2.98 -11.01 19.02
CA ASN A 71 -1.66 -11.58 18.78
C ASN A 71 -1.68 -12.60 17.64
N ALA A 72 -2.73 -13.42 17.54
CA ALA A 72 -2.89 -14.37 16.45
C ALA A 72 -3.07 -13.67 15.10
N CYS A 73 -3.89 -12.62 15.01
CA CYS A 73 -4.08 -11.84 13.79
C CYS A 73 -2.79 -11.18 13.32
N ASP A 74 -2.05 -10.54 14.23
CA ASP A 74 -0.76 -9.93 13.92
C ASP A 74 0.25 -10.97 13.41
N GLN A 75 0.31 -12.13 14.08
CA GLN A 75 1.19 -13.23 13.68
C GLN A 75 0.82 -13.79 12.31
N VAL A 76 -0.47 -13.97 12.01
CA VAL A 76 -0.95 -14.42 10.68
C VAL A 76 -0.53 -13.46 9.59
N ALA A 77 -0.71 -12.16 9.77
CA ALA A 77 -0.30 -11.15 8.79
C ALA A 77 1.22 -11.19 8.55
N VAL A 78 2.02 -11.30 9.61
CA VAL A 78 3.48 -11.39 9.54
C VAL A 78 3.94 -12.71 8.93
N ASP A 79 3.32 -13.84 9.26
CA ASP A 79 3.71 -15.15 8.75
C ASP A 79 3.37 -15.28 7.25
N ILE A 80 2.22 -14.75 6.78
CA ILE A 80 1.91 -14.63 5.35
C ILE A 80 2.94 -13.74 4.65
N GLY A 81 3.26 -12.58 5.22
CA GLY A 81 4.28 -11.68 4.68
C GLY A 81 5.66 -12.32 4.63
N SER A 82 6.02 -13.08 5.65
CA SER A 82 7.29 -13.83 5.71
C SER A 82 7.37 -14.89 4.61
N GLU A 83 6.28 -15.59 4.34
CA GLU A 83 6.23 -16.57 3.26
C GLU A 83 6.35 -15.90 1.89
N VAL A 84 5.66 -14.78 1.66
CA VAL A 84 5.79 -13.98 0.43
C VAL A 84 7.25 -13.54 0.21
N LEU A 85 7.96 -13.11 1.27
CA LEU A 85 9.35 -12.64 1.19
C LEU A 85 10.36 -13.72 0.79
N ARG A 86 9.99 -15.00 0.85
CA ARG A 86 10.82 -16.11 0.30
C ARG A 86 10.83 -16.11 -1.23
N HIS A 87 9.85 -15.45 -1.85
CA HIS A 87 9.63 -15.49 -3.29
C HIS A 87 9.82 -14.13 -3.99
N VAL A 88 10.04 -13.05 -3.24
CA VAL A 88 10.37 -11.73 -3.78
C VAL A 88 11.76 -11.29 -3.30
N PRO A 89 12.60 -10.70 -4.15
CA PRO A 89 13.93 -10.27 -3.76
C PRO A 89 13.93 -9.01 -2.90
N GLY A 90 12.89 -8.19 -3.01
CA GLY A 90 12.79 -6.90 -2.35
C GLY A 90 12.00 -6.93 -1.04
N ARG A 91 10.95 -6.14 -0.95
CA ARG A 91 10.22 -5.81 0.28
C ARG A 91 8.77 -6.27 0.24
N ILE A 92 8.17 -6.43 1.43
CA ILE A 92 6.73 -6.56 1.60
C ILE A 92 6.16 -5.36 2.35
N SER A 93 4.99 -4.88 1.93
CA SER A 93 4.20 -3.93 2.72
C SER A 93 3.18 -4.67 3.57
N THR A 94 3.27 -4.49 4.90
CA THR A 94 2.33 -5.05 5.88
C THR A 94 1.59 -3.93 6.57
N GLU A 95 0.27 -3.98 6.53
CA GLU A 95 -0.60 -2.88 6.96
C GLU A 95 -0.94 -2.97 8.44
N VAL A 96 -0.84 -1.85 9.13
CA VAL A 96 -1.35 -1.65 10.48
C VAL A 96 -2.89 -1.61 10.42
N ASP A 97 -3.53 -2.12 11.45
CA ASP A 97 -5.00 -2.11 11.58
C ASP A 97 -5.57 -0.71 11.34
N ALA A 98 -6.46 -0.59 10.37
CA ALA A 98 -7.03 0.67 9.94
C ALA A 98 -7.85 1.38 11.04
N ARG A 99 -8.28 0.67 12.08
CA ARG A 99 -8.95 1.26 13.25
C ARG A 99 -8.06 2.22 14.04
N PHE A 100 -6.74 2.11 13.88
CA PHE A 100 -5.76 3.02 14.49
C PHE A 100 -5.40 4.23 13.62
N ALA A 101 -6.03 4.38 12.47
CA ALA A 101 -5.70 5.44 11.51
C ALA A 101 -5.68 6.88 12.09
N TRP A 102 -6.42 7.11 13.18
CA TRP A 102 -6.54 8.39 13.86
C TRP A 102 -5.76 8.46 15.19
N ASP A 103 -4.92 7.48 15.47
CA ASP A 103 -4.13 7.40 16.71
C ASP A 103 -2.65 7.17 16.36
N ARG A 104 -1.86 8.26 16.41
CA ARG A 104 -0.42 8.22 16.15
C ARG A 104 0.30 7.21 17.05
N GLY A 105 -0.01 7.22 18.35
CA GLY A 105 0.66 6.35 19.34
C GLY A 105 0.39 4.87 19.08
N MET A 106 -0.86 4.52 18.78
CA MET A 106 -1.23 3.15 18.44
C MET A 106 -0.63 2.71 17.09
N CYS A 107 -0.58 3.59 16.09
CA CYS A 107 0.10 3.31 14.83
C CYS A 107 1.58 2.96 15.05
N VAL A 108 2.32 3.77 15.83
CA VAL A 108 3.73 3.53 16.13
C VAL A 108 3.93 2.24 16.92
N ALA A 109 3.12 2.03 17.97
CA ALA A 109 3.22 0.83 18.81
C ALA A 109 2.95 -0.45 18.00
N LYS A 110 1.91 -0.44 17.17
CA LYS A 110 1.56 -1.59 16.30
C LYS A 110 2.65 -1.83 15.24
N ALA A 111 3.16 -0.78 14.61
CA ALA A 111 4.25 -0.87 13.64
C ALA A 111 5.49 -1.56 14.23
N ARG A 112 5.94 -1.09 15.40
CA ARG A 112 7.08 -1.69 16.10
C ARG A 112 6.84 -3.14 16.49
N LYS A 113 5.61 -3.49 16.91
CA LYS A 113 5.22 -4.88 17.20
C LYS A 113 5.34 -5.75 15.95
N LEU A 114 4.85 -5.30 14.80
CA LEU A 114 4.94 -6.06 13.54
C LEU A 114 6.39 -6.28 13.13
N ILE A 115 7.25 -5.26 13.22
CA ILE A 115 8.69 -5.39 12.95
C ILE A 115 9.33 -6.44 13.88
N GLN A 116 9.06 -6.39 15.19
CA GLN A 116 9.57 -7.39 16.13
C GLN A 116 9.11 -8.83 15.80
N LEU A 117 7.89 -8.99 15.27
CA LEU A 117 7.41 -10.31 14.83
C LEU A 117 8.16 -10.78 13.58
N TYR A 118 8.46 -9.89 12.62
CA TYR A 118 9.31 -10.22 11.47
C TYR A 118 10.74 -10.58 11.88
N GLU A 119 11.34 -9.84 12.81
CA GLU A 119 12.67 -10.13 13.35
C GLU A 119 12.72 -11.52 14.03
N LYS A 120 11.67 -11.91 14.75
CA LYS A 120 11.55 -13.28 15.31
C LYS A 120 11.47 -14.36 14.23
N ASN A 121 10.99 -14.02 13.03
CA ASN A 121 11.02 -14.90 11.87
C ASN A 121 12.36 -14.82 11.09
N GLY A 122 13.36 -14.07 11.60
CA GLY A 122 14.67 -13.89 10.97
C GLY A 122 14.69 -12.89 9.82
N ILE A 123 13.71 -12.00 9.74
CA ILE A 123 13.57 -11.02 8.67
C ILE A 123 13.81 -9.62 9.25
N GLY A 124 14.83 -8.93 8.74
CA GLY A 124 15.18 -7.60 9.18
C GLY A 124 14.24 -6.50 8.65
N PRO A 125 14.21 -5.33 9.32
CA PRO A 125 13.31 -4.22 8.98
C PRO A 125 13.55 -3.67 7.57
N GLU A 126 14.73 -3.84 6.99
CA GLU A 126 15.07 -3.41 5.62
C GLU A 126 14.24 -4.13 4.55
N ARG A 127 13.64 -5.29 4.87
CA ARG A 127 12.76 -6.05 3.99
C ARG A 127 11.28 -5.69 4.15
N ILE A 128 10.93 -4.80 5.09
CA ILE A 128 9.55 -4.49 5.46
C ILE A 128 9.24 -3.02 5.17
N LEU A 129 8.03 -2.78 4.67
CA LEU A 129 7.41 -1.46 4.68
C LEU A 129 6.17 -1.55 5.58
N ILE A 130 6.15 -0.79 6.64
CA ILE A 130 4.94 -0.65 7.46
C ILE A 130 3.94 0.22 6.72
N LYS A 131 2.75 -0.34 6.46
CA LYS A 131 1.72 0.35 5.69
C LYS A 131 0.72 1.02 6.63
N LEU A 132 0.51 2.32 6.44
CA LEU A 132 -0.32 3.19 7.29
C LEU A 132 -1.28 3.99 6.41
N ALA A 133 -2.51 4.22 6.88
CA ALA A 133 -3.41 5.16 6.21
C ALA A 133 -2.84 6.58 6.25
N ALA A 134 -2.94 7.31 5.14
CA ALA A 134 -2.42 8.66 5.00
C ALA A 134 -3.34 9.72 5.64
N THR A 135 -3.72 9.50 6.91
CA THR A 135 -4.28 10.52 7.80
C THR A 135 -3.17 11.43 8.34
N TRP A 136 -3.49 12.55 8.95
CA TRP A 136 -2.47 13.37 9.62
C TRP A 136 -1.72 12.57 10.67
N GLU A 137 -2.43 11.82 11.51
CA GLU A 137 -1.88 10.98 12.57
C GLU A 137 -1.00 9.86 12.00
N GLY A 138 -1.45 9.21 10.91
CA GLY A 138 -0.68 8.17 10.22
C GLY A 138 0.61 8.72 9.59
N ILE A 139 0.57 9.91 9.01
CA ILE A 139 1.75 10.60 8.45
C ILE A 139 2.74 10.97 9.56
N ARG A 140 2.26 11.49 10.71
CA ARG A 140 3.14 11.79 11.86
C ARG A 140 3.68 10.55 12.54
N ALA A 141 2.94 9.43 12.52
CA ALA A 141 3.45 8.14 12.95
C ALA A 141 4.57 7.63 12.02
N ALA A 142 4.37 7.74 10.71
CA ALA A 142 5.38 7.37 9.72
C ALA A 142 6.66 8.20 9.86
N GLU A 143 6.57 9.50 10.07
CA GLU A 143 7.72 10.36 10.34
C GLU A 143 8.57 9.85 11.51
N GLU A 144 7.94 9.48 12.62
CA GLU A 144 8.62 8.93 13.79
C GLU A 144 9.28 7.56 13.50
N LEU A 145 8.59 6.71 12.74
CA LEU A 145 9.08 5.40 12.36
C LEU A 145 10.28 5.50 11.40
N GLU A 146 10.22 6.37 10.40
CA GLU A 146 11.32 6.63 9.46
C GLU A 146 12.58 7.11 10.19
N GLN A 147 12.43 8.03 11.17
CA GLN A 147 13.53 8.49 12.01
C GLN A 147 14.16 7.36 12.86
N SER A 148 13.39 6.30 13.14
CA SER A 148 13.90 5.11 13.85
C SER A 148 14.37 3.99 12.93
N GLY A 149 14.46 4.23 11.62
CA GLY A 149 14.93 3.27 10.62
C GLY A 149 13.87 2.25 10.15
N ILE A 150 12.60 2.48 10.47
CA ILE A 150 11.48 1.68 9.99
C ILE A 150 10.82 2.39 8.81
N ASN A 151 11.02 1.87 7.59
CA ASN A 151 10.43 2.47 6.41
C ASN A 151 8.92 2.22 6.30
N CYS A 152 8.20 3.22 5.80
CA CYS A 152 6.74 3.21 5.71
C CYS A 152 6.23 3.31 4.28
N ASN A 153 5.01 2.77 4.07
CA ASN A 153 4.20 2.92 2.87
C ASN A 153 2.87 3.58 3.26
N LEU A 154 2.68 4.85 2.90
CA LEU A 154 1.43 5.57 3.19
C LEU A 154 0.39 5.27 2.12
N THR A 155 -0.72 4.66 2.55
CA THR A 155 -1.82 4.19 1.71
C THR A 155 -3.12 4.96 1.92
N LEU A 156 -4.17 4.61 1.18
CA LEU A 156 -5.42 5.37 1.15
C LEU A 156 -5.16 6.84 0.86
N LEU A 157 -4.30 7.07 -0.13
CA LEU A 157 -3.87 8.39 -0.54
C LEU A 157 -4.65 8.80 -1.79
N PHE A 158 -5.41 9.86 -1.67
CA PHE A 158 -6.36 10.36 -2.67
C PHE A 158 -6.17 11.84 -3.00
N SER A 159 -5.68 12.67 -2.05
CA SER A 159 -5.49 14.10 -2.25
C SER A 159 -4.02 14.48 -2.43
N PHE A 160 -3.80 15.61 -3.10
CA PHE A 160 -2.46 16.20 -3.21
C PHE A 160 -1.91 16.66 -1.85
N ALA A 161 -2.78 17.12 -0.94
CA ALA A 161 -2.39 17.46 0.43
C ALA A 161 -1.77 16.29 1.19
N GLN A 162 -2.35 15.08 1.06
CA GLN A 162 -1.78 13.87 1.64
C GLN A 162 -0.39 13.57 1.06
N ALA A 163 -0.24 13.62 -0.27
CA ALA A 163 1.03 13.38 -0.93
C ALA A 163 2.11 14.38 -0.47
N ARG A 164 1.78 15.68 -0.44
CA ARG A 164 2.69 16.72 0.03
C ARG A 164 3.13 16.51 1.47
N ALA A 165 2.19 16.29 2.38
CA ALA A 165 2.51 16.05 3.80
C ALA A 165 3.37 14.80 4.02
N CYS A 166 3.19 13.72 3.23
CA CYS A 166 4.04 12.53 3.27
C CYS A 166 5.48 12.83 2.83
N ALA A 167 5.67 13.60 1.76
CA ALA A 167 7.00 13.99 1.30
C ALA A 167 7.73 14.87 2.32
N GLU A 168 7.01 15.84 2.90
CA GLU A 168 7.54 16.73 3.96
C GLU A 168 7.92 15.96 5.23
N ALA A 169 7.23 14.86 5.52
CA ALA A 169 7.53 13.94 6.63
C ALA A 169 8.70 12.99 6.33
N GLY A 170 9.28 13.01 5.13
CA GLY A 170 10.37 12.13 4.73
C GLY A 170 9.97 10.65 4.64
N VAL A 171 8.71 10.35 4.34
CA VAL A 171 8.20 8.99 4.19
C VAL A 171 8.89 8.29 3.01
N PHE A 172 9.29 7.03 3.20
CA PHE A 172 9.97 6.25 2.17
C PHE A 172 9.12 6.06 0.92
N LEU A 173 7.83 5.71 1.06
CA LEU A 173 6.96 5.38 -0.07
C LEU A 173 5.51 5.79 0.17
N ILE A 174 4.85 6.23 -0.89
CA ILE A 174 3.40 6.46 -0.92
C ILE A 174 2.72 5.59 -1.97
N SER A 175 1.47 5.20 -1.69
CA SER A 175 0.61 4.43 -2.60
C SER A 175 -0.66 5.22 -2.98
N PRO A 176 -0.59 6.20 -3.90
CA PRO A 176 -1.78 6.88 -4.40
C PRO A 176 -2.68 5.93 -5.20
N PHE A 177 -3.99 6.01 -4.99
CA PHE A 177 -4.98 5.11 -5.56
C PHE A 177 -5.56 5.64 -6.87
N VAL A 178 -5.26 4.98 -7.99
CA VAL A 178 -5.72 5.38 -9.33
C VAL A 178 -7.18 4.98 -9.55
N GLY A 179 -7.49 3.72 -9.42
CA GLY A 179 -8.82 3.19 -9.78
C GLY A 179 -9.94 3.63 -8.84
N ARG A 180 -9.67 3.81 -7.54
CA ARG A 180 -10.70 4.30 -6.61
C ARG A 180 -11.04 5.78 -6.85
N ILE A 181 -10.09 6.60 -7.28
CA ILE A 181 -10.34 7.97 -7.74
C ILE A 181 -11.22 7.91 -8.99
N TYR A 182 -10.83 7.11 -9.99
CA TYR A 182 -11.60 6.91 -11.22
C TYR A 182 -13.05 6.49 -10.92
N ASP A 183 -13.26 5.50 -10.05
CA ASP A 183 -14.60 5.00 -9.67
C ASP A 183 -15.48 6.12 -9.08
N TRP A 184 -14.89 6.98 -8.23
CA TRP A 184 -15.63 8.10 -7.63
C TRP A 184 -16.11 9.08 -8.69
N TYR A 185 -15.22 9.49 -9.61
CA TYR A 185 -15.56 10.42 -10.68
C TYR A 185 -16.56 9.81 -11.68
N GLN A 186 -16.43 8.53 -12.02
CA GLN A 186 -17.41 7.83 -12.87
C GLN A 186 -18.81 7.83 -12.24
N LYS A 187 -18.89 7.68 -10.93
CA LYS A 187 -20.17 7.69 -10.21
C LYS A 187 -20.79 9.10 -10.15
N HIS A 188 -19.98 10.12 -9.94
CA HIS A 188 -20.45 11.49 -9.70
C HIS A 188 -20.55 12.33 -10.99
N GLN A 189 -19.82 11.93 -12.03
CA GLN A 189 -19.79 12.60 -13.33
C GLN A 189 -19.93 11.57 -14.48
N PRO A 190 -21.06 10.84 -14.55
CA PRO A 190 -21.20 9.68 -15.44
C PRO A 190 -21.20 10.03 -16.92
N GLN A 191 -21.32 11.30 -17.30
CA GLN A 191 -21.31 11.75 -18.69
C GLN A 191 -19.89 11.83 -19.29
N SER A 192 -18.87 11.72 -18.47
CA SER A 192 -17.47 11.84 -18.89
C SER A 192 -16.91 10.43 -19.15
N ALA A 193 -16.84 10.03 -20.41
CA ALA A 193 -16.00 8.90 -20.80
C ALA A 193 -14.54 9.35 -20.71
N TYR A 194 -13.91 9.13 -19.56
CA TYR A 194 -12.51 9.51 -19.36
C TYR A 194 -11.61 8.71 -20.29
N GLN A 195 -10.95 9.41 -21.22
CA GLN A 195 -9.79 8.87 -21.92
C GLN A 195 -8.66 8.67 -20.89
N VAL A 196 -7.71 7.82 -21.20
CA VAL A 196 -6.65 7.48 -20.24
C VAL A 196 -5.85 8.70 -19.78
N ASP A 197 -5.60 9.65 -20.66
CA ASP A 197 -4.85 10.89 -20.34
C ASP A 197 -5.65 11.89 -19.50
N SER A 198 -6.97 11.81 -19.52
CA SER A 198 -7.89 12.59 -18.69
C SER A 198 -8.44 11.81 -17.50
N ASP A 199 -8.00 10.56 -17.30
CA ASP A 199 -8.38 9.75 -16.15
C ASP A 199 -7.92 10.43 -14.86
N PRO A 200 -8.84 10.81 -13.96
CA PRO A 200 -8.50 11.62 -12.79
C PRO A 200 -7.52 10.91 -11.84
N GLY A 201 -7.53 9.59 -11.79
CA GLY A 201 -6.55 8.82 -11.02
C GLY A 201 -5.16 8.85 -11.63
N VAL A 202 -5.06 8.74 -12.95
CA VAL A 202 -3.79 8.87 -13.69
C VAL A 202 -3.23 10.28 -13.56
N VAL A 203 -4.07 11.30 -13.75
CA VAL A 203 -3.70 12.71 -13.60
C VAL A 203 -3.16 13.00 -12.20
N SER A 204 -3.83 12.50 -11.16
CA SER A 204 -3.40 12.65 -9.77
C SER A 204 -1.99 12.09 -9.53
N VAL A 205 -1.71 10.87 -9.98
CA VAL A 205 -0.38 10.24 -9.79
C VAL A 205 0.70 10.96 -10.60
N ARG A 206 0.40 11.38 -11.84
CA ARG A 206 1.33 12.18 -12.65
C ARG A 206 1.71 13.50 -11.98
N GLN A 207 0.71 14.19 -11.40
CA GLN A 207 0.93 15.45 -10.67
C GLN A 207 1.81 15.24 -9.44
N ILE A 208 1.53 14.22 -8.63
CA ILE A 208 2.33 13.87 -7.45
C ILE A 208 3.77 13.53 -7.84
N TYR A 209 3.95 12.67 -8.86
CA TYR A 209 5.26 12.28 -9.36
C TYR A 209 6.07 13.50 -9.80
N GLN A 210 5.49 14.36 -10.64
CA GLN A 210 6.14 15.56 -11.12
C GLN A 210 6.52 16.50 -9.96
N TYR A 211 5.62 16.72 -9.01
CA TYR A 211 5.89 17.54 -7.83
C TYR A 211 7.07 17.01 -7.02
N TYR A 212 7.10 15.71 -6.76
CA TYR A 212 8.18 15.11 -5.99
C TYR A 212 9.54 15.26 -6.71
N LYS A 213 9.57 14.99 -8.00
CA LYS A 213 10.81 15.08 -8.77
C LYS A 213 11.27 16.53 -8.93
N SER A 214 10.38 17.48 -9.18
CA SER A 214 10.74 18.91 -9.32
C SER A 214 11.26 19.53 -8.03
N HIS A 215 10.78 19.08 -6.86
CA HIS A 215 11.22 19.57 -5.54
C HIS A 215 12.33 18.71 -4.90
N GLY A 216 12.79 17.67 -5.56
CA GLY A 216 13.86 16.80 -5.07
C GLY A 216 13.47 15.98 -3.85
N TYR A 217 12.21 15.54 -3.72
CA TYR A 217 11.81 14.60 -2.69
C TYR A 217 12.22 13.17 -3.07
N ASP A 218 12.78 12.44 -2.12
CA ASP A 218 13.25 11.06 -2.29
C ASP A 218 12.11 10.03 -2.12
N THR A 219 10.95 10.46 -1.64
CA THR A 219 9.78 9.60 -1.44
C THR A 219 9.38 8.91 -2.75
N VAL A 220 9.31 7.59 -2.70
CA VAL A 220 8.94 6.73 -3.83
C VAL A 220 7.44 6.85 -4.11
N VAL A 221 7.07 7.08 -5.35
CA VAL A 221 5.67 7.07 -5.81
C VAL A 221 5.32 5.70 -6.34
N MET A 222 4.35 5.03 -5.74
CA MET A 222 3.85 3.73 -6.17
C MET A 222 2.37 3.81 -6.51
N GLY A 223 2.03 3.96 -7.79
CA GLY A 223 0.63 3.89 -8.22
C GLY A 223 -0.03 2.56 -7.82
N ALA A 224 -1.28 2.62 -7.36
CA ALA A 224 -1.99 1.47 -6.80
C ALA A 224 -3.47 1.43 -7.23
N SER A 225 -4.11 0.26 -7.04
CA SER A 225 -5.56 0.09 -7.21
C SER A 225 -6.05 0.37 -8.64
N PHE A 226 -5.46 -0.28 -9.62
CA PHE A 226 -5.82 -0.12 -11.03
C PHE A 226 -7.12 -0.85 -11.39
N ARG A 227 -7.81 -0.39 -12.45
CA ARG A 227 -9.02 -1.00 -13.02
C ARG A 227 -8.78 -1.61 -14.39
N ARG A 228 -7.79 -1.11 -15.13
CA ARG A 228 -7.48 -1.51 -16.49
C ARG A 228 -6.00 -1.27 -16.81
N ILE A 229 -5.46 -2.00 -17.78
CA ILE A 229 -4.03 -1.92 -18.13
C ILE A 229 -3.64 -0.56 -18.69
N GLU A 230 -4.54 0.18 -19.32
CA GLU A 230 -4.26 1.52 -19.87
C GLU A 230 -3.85 2.52 -18.77
N GLN A 231 -4.42 2.41 -17.56
CA GLN A 231 -3.98 3.22 -16.41
C GLN A 231 -2.52 2.91 -16.04
N ILE A 232 -2.12 1.64 -16.12
CA ILE A 232 -0.76 1.19 -15.84
C ILE A 232 0.19 1.68 -16.94
N GLN A 233 -0.19 1.51 -18.20
CA GLN A 233 0.58 1.98 -19.36
C GLN A 233 0.81 3.50 -19.31
N ALA A 234 -0.22 4.27 -18.94
CA ALA A 234 -0.16 5.73 -18.81
C ALA A 234 0.76 6.21 -17.67
N LEU A 235 1.13 5.31 -16.76
CA LEU A 235 2.05 5.58 -15.65
C LEU A 235 3.39 4.85 -15.80
N ALA A 236 3.68 4.30 -16.99
CA ALA A 236 4.98 3.66 -17.26
C ALA A 236 6.14 4.63 -17.02
N GLY A 237 7.06 4.25 -16.18
CA GLY A 237 8.14 5.13 -15.70
C GLY A 237 7.91 5.74 -14.31
N CYS A 238 6.72 5.53 -13.71
CA CYS A 238 6.52 5.76 -12.27
C CYS A 238 7.54 4.90 -11.48
N ASP A 239 7.98 5.37 -10.32
CA ASP A 239 9.00 4.65 -9.54
C ASP A 239 8.60 3.19 -9.29
N ARG A 240 7.34 2.97 -8.89
CA ARG A 240 6.73 1.65 -8.69
C ARG A 240 5.26 1.64 -9.09
N LEU A 241 4.76 0.46 -9.44
CA LEU A 241 3.33 0.21 -9.63
C LEU A 241 2.99 -1.11 -8.94
N THR A 242 2.04 -1.11 -8.01
CA THR A 242 1.52 -2.33 -7.39
C THR A 242 0.26 -2.78 -8.13
N ILE A 243 0.35 -3.96 -8.73
CA ILE A 243 -0.57 -4.45 -9.76
C ILE A 243 -1.17 -5.77 -9.31
N SER A 244 -2.48 -5.91 -9.46
CA SER A 244 -3.19 -7.16 -9.15
C SER A 244 -2.80 -8.29 -10.12
N PRO A 245 -2.88 -9.58 -9.70
CA PRO A 245 -2.56 -10.71 -10.57
C PRO A 245 -3.31 -10.71 -11.91
N ALA A 246 -4.60 -10.36 -11.90
CA ALA A 246 -5.40 -10.30 -13.12
C ALA A 246 -4.85 -9.30 -14.14
N LEU A 247 -4.44 -8.12 -13.70
CA LEU A 247 -3.85 -7.10 -14.59
C LEU A 247 -2.41 -7.44 -14.98
N LEU A 248 -1.66 -8.16 -14.12
CA LEU A 248 -0.35 -8.72 -14.50
C LEU A 248 -0.49 -9.78 -15.59
N ASP A 249 -1.52 -10.63 -15.53
CA ASP A 249 -1.84 -11.61 -16.56
C ASP A 249 -2.19 -10.92 -17.90
N GLU A 250 -3.00 -9.87 -17.85
CA GLU A 250 -3.41 -9.11 -19.04
C GLU A 250 -2.19 -8.43 -19.69
N LEU A 251 -1.30 -7.80 -18.89
CA LEU A 251 -0.06 -7.20 -19.39
C LEU A 251 0.91 -8.24 -19.96
N ALA A 252 0.98 -9.43 -19.36
CA ALA A 252 1.82 -10.52 -19.83
C ALA A 252 1.30 -11.12 -21.14
N ALA A 253 -0.01 -11.13 -21.35
CA ALA A 253 -0.67 -11.59 -22.59
C ALA A 253 -0.67 -10.53 -23.71
N SER A 254 -0.51 -9.25 -23.36
CA SER A 254 -0.48 -8.15 -24.32
C SER A 254 0.91 -8.00 -24.95
N GLU A 255 0.95 -7.91 -26.28
CA GLU A 255 2.18 -7.66 -27.03
C GLU A 255 2.28 -6.20 -27.51
N GLY A 256 3.51 -5.75 -27.73
CA GLY A 256 3.81 -4.44 -28.28
C GLY A 256 4.76 -3.60 -27.40
N ALA A 257 5.32 -2.57 -27.99
CA ALA A 257 6.18 -1.64 -27.29
C ALA A 257 5.38 -0.79 -26.30
N LEU A 258 5.92 -0.58 -25.12
CA LEU A 258 5.38 0.35 -24.14
C LEU A 258 6.27 1.59 -24.05
N THR A 259 5.69 2.75 -24.35
CA THR A 259 6.42 4.01 -24.28
C THR A 259 6.49 4.49 -22.83
N ARG A 260 7.67 4.91 -22.38
CA ARG A 260 7.85 5.55 -21.09
C ARG A 260 7.07 6.87 -21.03
N GLN A 261 6.21 7.02 -20.05
CA GLN A 261 5.36 8.21 -19.84
C GLN A 261 5.93 9.17 -18.78
N LEU A 262 6.57 8.60 -17.77
CA LEU A 262 7.17 9.34 -16.66
C LEU A 262 8.67 9.12 -16.64
N ALA A 263 9.43 10.22 -16.54
CA ALA A 263 10.87 10.20 -16.40
C ALA A 263 11.28 11.05 -15.20
N PRO A 264 12.33 10.66 -14.44
CA PRO A 264 12.87 11.51 -13.40
C PRO A 264 13.34 12.83 -14.04
N GLY A 265 12.76 13.93 -13.58
CA GLY A 265 13.17 15.28 -13.99
C GLY A 265 14.36 15.77 -13.17
N CYS A 266 14.84 16.98 -13.50
CA CYS A 266 15.79 17.70 -12.66
C CYS A 266 15.01 18.43 -11.55
N VAL A 267 15.69 18.66 -10.41
CA VAL A 267 15.16 19.56 -9.36
C VAL A 267 15.14 20.98 -9.94
N THR A 268 13.97 21.57 -10.01
CA THR A 268 13.74 22.90 -10.59
C THR A 268 13.08 23.87 -9.62
N GLU A 269 12.58 23.36 -8.49
CA GLU A 269 11.80 24.13 -7.54
C GLU A 269 12.34 23.96 -6.11
N THR A 270 12.21 25.02 -5.31
CA THR A 270 12.53 24.99 -3.89
C THR A 270 11.39 24.33 -3.11
N ARG A 271 11.71 23.47 -2.16
CA ARG A 271 10.71 22.87 -1.26
C ARG A 271 9.99 23.97 -0.48
N PRO A 272 8.65 23.96 -0.46
CA PRO A 272 7.90 24.89 0.38
C PRO A 272 8.09 24.55 1.87
N SER A 273 7.71 25.49 2.74
CA SER A 273 7.62 25.22 4.18
C SER A 273 6.66 24.07 4.45
N PRO A 274 6.97 23.17 5.41
CA PRO A 274 6.08 22.06 5.75
C PRO A 274 4.69 22.54 6.17
N MET A 275 3.67 21.78 5.78
CA MET A 275 2.29 22.08 6.14
C MET A 275 2.05 21.90 7.64
N THR A 276 1.30 22.82 8.22
CA THR A 276 0.70 22.63 9.54
C THR A 276 -0.48 21.65 9.46
N GLN A 277 -0.89 21.08 10.59
CA GLN A 277 -2.08 20.24 10.67
C GLN A 277 -3.34 20.97 10.14
N ALA A 278 -3.49 22.24 10.49
CA ALA A 278 -4.65 23.04 10.06
C ALA A 278 -4.68 23.22 8.53
N GLU A 279 -3.54 23.49 7.91
CA GLU A 279 -3.42 23.59 6.45
C GLU A 279 -3.69 22.26 5.75
N PHE A 280 -3.14 21.17 6.29
CA PHE A 280 -3.40 19.82 5.78
C PHE A 280 -4.89 19.51 5.81
N LEU A 281 -5.53 19.66 6.97
CA LEU A 281 -6.95 19.37 7.14
C LEU A 281 -7.80 20.26 6.24
N TRP A 282 -7.49 21.55 6.16
CA TRP A 282 -8.20 22.46 5.29
C TRP A 282 -8.11 22.04 3.81
N GLN A 283 -6.90 21.81 3.30
CA GLN A 283 -6.70 21.43 1.90
C GLN A 283 -7.32 20.06 1.58
N HIS A 284 -7.17 19.08 2.47
CA HIS A 284 -7.76 17.75 2.28
C HIS A 284 -9.29 17.82 2.25
N HIS A 285 -9.91 18.61 3.12
CA HIS A 285 -11.38 18.72 3.20
C HIS A 285 -11.99 19.56 2.08
N GLN A 286 -11.20 20.27 1.28
CA GLN A 286 -11.68 20.92 0.05
C GLN A 286 -11.90 19.91 -1.09
N ASP A 287 -11.39 18.70 -0.97
CA ASP A 287 -11.55 17.62 -1.96
C ASP A 287 -12.54 16.55 -1.45
N PRO A 288 -13.83 16.64 -1.85
CA PRO A 288 -14.86 15.70 -1.38
C PRO A 288 -14.55 14.25 -1.79
N MET A 289 -13.95 14.02 -2.95
CA MET A 289 -13.53 12.69 -3.39
C MET A 289 -12.52 12.09 -2.40
N ALA A 290 -11.50 12.86 -2.02
CA ALA A 290 -10.46 12.39 -1.12
C ALA A 290 -11.00 12.08 0.29
N VAL A 291 -11.86 12.96 0.83
CA VAL A 291 -12.50 12.78 2.14
C VAL A 291 -13.36 11.51 2.16
N GLU A 292 -14.22 11.34 1.16
CA GLU A 292 -15.11 10.19 1.08
C GLU A 292 -14.32 8.88 0.91
N LYS A 293 -13.33 8.86 0.02
CA LYS A 293 -12.55 7.66 -0.28
C LYS A 293 -11.59 7.25 0.83
N LEU A 294 -11.01 8.19 1.56
CA LEU A 294 -10.21 7.89 2.75
C LEU A 294 -11.08 7.25 3.84
N ALA A 295 -12.21 7.88 4.17
CA ALA A 295 -13.12 7.37 5.19
C ALA A 295 -13.73 6.02 4.80
N GLU A 296 -14.13 5.83 3.52
CA GLU A 296 -14.62 4.55 3.00
C GLU A 296 -13.53 3.47 3.09
N GLY A 297 -12.30 3.78 2.68
CA GLY A 297 -11.18 2.85 2.69
C GLY A 297 -10.85 2.34 4.09
N ILE A 298 -10.79 3.23 5.08
CA ILE A 298 -10.56 2.88 6.49
C ILE A 298 -11.68 1.95 6.99
N ARG A 299 -12.96 2.27 6.72
CA ARG A 299 -14.09 1.42 7.12
C ARG A 299 -14.04 0.03 6.49
N LEU A 300 -13.76 -0.05 5.18
CA LEU A 300 -13.71 -1.33 4.47
C LEU A 300 -12.57 -2.22 4.99
N PHE A 301 -11.40 -1.65 5.22
CA PHE A 301 -10.27 -2.40 5.79
C PHE A 301 -10.54 -2.87 7.22
N ALA A 302 -11.21 -2.04 8.04
CA ALA A 302 -11.66 -2.43 9.36
C ALA A 302 -12.68 -3.58 9.32
N VAL A 303 -13.62 -3.57 8.37
CA VAL A 303 -14.59 -4.67 8.16
C VAL A 303 -13.86 -5.98 7.81
N ASP A 304 -12.86 -5.93 6.92
CA ASP A 304 -12.13 -7.13 6.53
C ASP A 304 -11.21 -7.63 7.67
N GLN A 305 -10.66 -6.73 8.48
CA GLN A 305 -9.95 -7.10 9.71
C GLN A 305 -10.87 -7.83 10.70
N VAL A 306 -12.10 -7.35 10.91
CA VAL A 306 -13.08 -8.01 11.78
C VAL A 306 -13.46 -9.40 11.25
N LYS A 307 -13.59 -9.58 9.93
CA LYS A 307 -13.83 -10.90 9.35
C LYS A 307 -12.67 -11.87 9.62
N LEU A 308 -11.42 -11.38 9.49
CA LEU A 308 -10.24 -12.18 9.82
C LEU A 308 -10.23 -12.56 11.31
N GLU A 309 -10.54 -11.62 12.19
CA GLU A 309 -10.66 -11.87 13.63
C GLU A 309 -11.73 -12.93 13.94
N GLN A 310 -12.89 -12.85 13.32
CA GLN A 310 -13.96 -13.84 13.47
C GLN A 310 -13.53 -15.24 13.00
N GLN A 311 -12.83 -15.33 11.88
CA GLN A 311 -12.29 -16.59 11.36
C GLN A 311 -11.28 -17.20 12.35
N ILE A 312 -10.34 -16.41 12.84
CA ILE A 312 -9.31 -16.86 13.80
C ILE A 312 -9.93 -17.21 15.15
N GLN A 313 -10.92 -16.44 15.61
CA GLN A 313 -11.61 -16.70 16.88
C GLN A 313 -12.32 -18.07 16.91
N GLN A 314 -12.85 -18.52 15.78
CA GLN A 314 -13.46 -19.86 15.67
C GLN A 314 -12.44 -21.00 15.80
N MET A 315 -11.15 -20.70 15.63
CA MET A 315 -10.05 -21.65 15.72
C MET A 315 -9.28 -21.54 17.05
N LEU A 316 -9.47 -20.43 17.79
CA LEU A 316 -8.93 -20.20 19.14
C LEU A 316 -9.76 -20.93 20.22
#